data_8775deb7c0e762b96bf8f79afd794030
#
_entry.id   8775deb7c0e762b96bf8f79afd794030
#
_cell.length_a   1.000
_cell.length_b   1.000
_cell.length_c   1.000
_cell.angle_alpha   90.00
_cell.angle_beta   90.00
_cell.angle_gamma   90.00
#
_symmetry.space_group_name_H-M   'P 1'
#
loop_
_entity.id
_entity.type
_entity.pdbx_description
1 polymer ?
#
loop_
_entity_poly.entity_id
_entity_poly.type
_entity_poly.pdbx_seq_one_letter_code
_entity_poly.pdbx_strand_id
1 'polypeptide(L)' 'MEKKTFSIPNISCGHCVMSIKNELSELEGVTSVEGNPEAKSIDVEWNAPITEDKLKETLKEINYPAA' A
#
# COMPACT_ATOMS: atom_id res chain seq x y z
N MET A 1 13.02 7.02 7.90
CA MET A 1 12.31 6.10 7.00
C MET A 1 11.36 5.23 7.81
N GLU A 2 10.11 5.18 7.40
CA GLU A 2 9.09 4.38 8.06
C GLU A 2 8.78 3.14 7.24
N LYS A 3 8.37 2.09 7.90
CA LYS A 3 7.93 0.87 7.23
C LYS A 3 6.77 0.25 7.98
N LYS A 4 5.77 -0.22 7.24
CA LYS A 4 4.64 -0.88 7.87
C LYS A 4 4.00 -1.87 6.90
N THR A 5 3.45 -2.95 7.46
CA THR A 5 2.66 -3.93 6.72
C THR A 5 1.19 -3.62 6.93
N PHE A 6 0.47 -3.47 5.82
CA PHE A 6 -0.98 -3.24 5.85
C PHE A 6 -1.70 -4.51 5.42
N SER A 7 -2.71 -4.89 6.18
CA SER A 7 -3.58 -6.00 5.81
C SER A 7 -4.66 -5.48 4.89
N ILE A 8 -4.78 -6.06 3.70
CA ILE A 8 -5.73 -5.61 2.67
C ILE A 8 -6.64 -6.78 2.28
N PRO A 9 -7.74 -6.97 2.97
CA PRO A 9 -8.60 -8.14 2.72
C PRO A 9 -9.20 -8.20 1.31
N ASN A 10 -9.25 -7.08 0.60
CA ASN A 10 -9.77 -7.04 -0.76
C ASN A 10 -8.78 -7.57 -1.81
N ILE A 11 -7.55 -7.83 -1.44
CA ILE A 11 -6.60 -8.43 -2.36
C ILE A 11 -7.07 -9.84 -2.69
N SER A 12 -7.24 -10.14 -3.98
CA SER A 12 -7.67 -11.48 -4.41
C SER A 12 -6.69 -12.12 -5.39
N CYS A 13 -5.77 -11.34 -5.98
CA CYS A 13 -4.81 -11.86 -6.95
C CYS A 13 -3.65 -10.90 -7.12
N GLY A 14 -2.65 -11.31 -7.92
CA GLY A 14 -1.48 -10.49 -8.19
C GLY A 14 -1.79 -9.15 -8.84
N HIS A 15 -2.86 -9.07 -9.63
CA HIS A 15 -3.26 -7.80 -10.25
C HIS A 15 -3.62 -6.75 -9.21
N CYS A 16 -4.27 -7.17 -8.12
CA CYS A 16 -4.62 -6.26 -7.04
C CYS A 16 -3.36 -5.68 -6.41
N VAL A 17 -2.38 -6.54 -6.16
CA VAL A 17 -1.09 -6.11 -5.61
C VAL A 17 -0.40 -5.12 -6.54
N MET A 18 -0.40 -5.39 -7.84
CA MET A 18 0.22 -4.49 -8.81
C MET A 18 -0.47 -3.13 -8.85
N SER A 19 -1.80 -3.12 -8.80
CA SER A 19 -2.54 -1.86 -8.78
C SER A 19 -2.20 -1.03 -7.55
N ILE A 20 -2.17 -1.66 -6.39
CA ILE A 20 -1.81 -0.99 -5.15
C ILE A 20 -0.38 -0.46 -5.23
N LYS A 21 0.54 -1.30 -5.70
CA LYS A 21 1.93 -0.92 -5.82
C LYS A 21 2.11 0.30 -6.72
N ASN A 22 1.44 0.31 -7.88
CA ASN A 22 1.52 1.42 -8.81
C ASN A 22 0.99 2.70 -8.20
N GLU A 23 -0.17 2.63 -7.55
CA GLU A 23 -0.78 3.81 -6.94
C GLU A 23 0.06 4.38 -5.80
N LEU A 24 0.53 3.52 -4.91
CA LEU A 24 1.34 3.98 -3.78
C LEU A 24 2.71 4.50 -4.23
N SER A 25 3.29 3.87 -5.25
CA SER A 25 4.60 4.29 -5.75
C SER A 25 4.59 5.68 -6.37
N GLU A 26 3.43 6.16 -6.80
CA GLU A 26 3.28 7.50 -7.36
C GLU A 26 3.27 8.57 -6.28
N LEU A 27 3.06 8.20 -5.03
CA LEU A 27 3.02 9.16 -3.93
C LEU A 27 4.43 9.64 -3.58
N GLU A 28 4.57 10.94 -3.39
CA GLU A 28 5.84 11.52 -2.99
C GLU A 28 6.20 11.06 -1.60
N GLY A 29 7.41 10.55 -1.44
CA GLY A 29 7.88 10.06 -0.15
C GLY A 29 7.84 8.55 -0.01
N VAL A 30 7.11 7.86 -0.88
CA VAL A 30 7.10 6.39 -0.87
C VAL A 30 8.37 5.89 -1.55
N THR A 31 9.15 5.08 -0.85
CA THR A 31 10.41 4.57 -1.36
C THR A 31 10.32 3.13 -1.86
N SER A 32 9.43 2.33 -1.30
CA SER A 32 9.29 0.94 -1.70
C SER A 32 7.90 0.42 -1.36
N VAL A 33 7.37 -0.41 -2.23
CA VAL A 33 6.09 -1.09 -2.00
C VAL A 33 6.23 -2.53 -2.44
N GLU A 34 5.95 -3.46 -1.54
CA GLU A 34 5.94 -4.88 -1.83
C GLU A 34 4.58 -5.45 -1.45
N GLY A 35 4.12 -6.45 -2.18
CA GLY A 35 2.83 -7.04 -1.90
C GLY A 35 2.88 -8.56 -1.86
N ASN A 36 2.02 -9.15 -1.02
CA ASN A 36 1.89 -10.58 -0.93
C ASN A 36 0.42 -10.94 -1.08
N PRO A 37 0.00 -11.42 -2.27
CA PRO A 37 -1.41 -11.76 -2.49
C PRO A 37 -1.90 -12.95 -1.66
N GLU A 38 -1.02 -13.84 -1.29
CA GLU A 38 -1.41 -14.99 -0.45
C GLU A 38 -1.76 -14.55 0.96
N ALA A 39 -0.98 -13.63 1.50
CA ALA A 39 -1.22 -13.08 2.84
C ALA A 39 -2.18 -11.89 2.81
N LYS A 40 -2.55 -11.43 1.63
CA LYS A 40 -3.40 -10.26 1.43
C LYS A 40 -2.84 -9.05 2.18
N SER A 41 -1.54 -8.82 2.02
CA SER A 41 -0.84 -7.76 2.73
C SER A 41 0.08 -6.97 1.80
N ILE A 42 0.38 -5.76 2.21
CA ILE A 42 1.27 -4.85 1.48
C ILE A 42 2.28 -4.30 2.48
N ASP A 43 3.56 -4.36 2.12
CA ASP A 43 4.64 -3.75 2.89
C ASP A 43 5.03 -2.45 2.20
N VAL A 44 4.97 -1.34 2.93
CA VAL A 44 5.29 -0.03 2.38
C VAL A 44 6.39 0.62 3.20
N GLU A 45 7.38 1.17 2.51
CA GLU A 45 8.42 2.00 3.12
C GLU A 45 8.28 3.42 2.59
N TRP A 46 8.34 4.40 3.48
CA TRP A 46 8.15 5.79 3.10
C TRP A 46 8.93 6.74 4.00
N ASN A 47 9.08 7.95 3.51
CA ASN A 47 9.71 9.06 4.24
C ASN A 47 8.77 10.26 4.23
N ALA A 48 9.02 11.24 5.10
CA ALA A 48 8.35 12.51 5.01
C ALA A 48 8.52 13.08 3.58
N PRO A 49 7.55 13.81 3.03
CA PRO A 49 6.39 14.39 3.72
C PRO A 49 5.17 13.48 3.85
N ILE A 50 5.20 12.28 3.27
CA ILE A 50 4.03 11.41 3.33
C ILE A 50 3.90 10.77 4.73
N THR A 51 2.66 10.50 5.12
CA THR A 51 2.35 9.88 6.41
C THR A 51 1.59 8.58 6.22
N GLU A 52 1.53 7.77 7.27
CA GLU A 52 0.76 6.54 7.27
C GLU A 52 -0.71 6.80 6.96
N ASP A 53 -1.28 7.87 7.50
CA ASP A 53 -2.67 8.24 7.24
C ASP A 53 -2.92 8.48 5.76
N LYS A 54 -1.98 9.12 5.08
CA LYS A 54 -2.10 9.36 3.65
C LYS A 54 -2.09 8.05 2.86
N LEU A 55 -1.26 7.11 3.28
CA LEU A 55 -1.21 5.78 2.65
C LEU A 55 -2.54 5.06 2.81
N LYS A 56 -3.10 5.08 4.01
CA LYS A 56 -4.40 4.44 4.28
C LYS A 56 -5.52 5.09 3.47
N GLU A 57 -5.50 6.41 3.36
CA GLU A 57 -6.49 7.14 2.60
C GLU A 57 -6.42 6.77 1.12
N THR A 58 -5.21 6.69 0.57
CA THR A 58 -5.01 6.30 -0.82
C THR A 58 -5.50 4.88 -1.08
N LEU A 59 -5.20 3.96 -0.16
CA LEU A 59 -5.67 2.59 -0.28
C LEU A 59 -7.20 2.53 -0.30
N LYS A 60 -7.84 3.34 0.52
CA LYS A 60 -9.30 3.40 0.56
C LYS A 60 -9.86 3.95 -0.76
N GLU A 61 -9.22 4.96 -1.33
CA GLU A 61 -9.65 5.57 -2.58
C GLU A 61 -9.61 4.60 -3.76
N ILE A 62 -8.67 3.68 -3.76
CA ILE A 62 -8.54 2.69 -4.83
C ILE A 62 -9.29 1.39 -4.52
N ASN A 63 -10.16 1.41 -3.53
CA ASN A 63 -10.99 0.26 -3.12
C ASN A 63 -10.23 -0.89 -2.48
N TYR A 64 -9.10 -0.59 -1.87
CA TYR A 64 -8.31 -1.57 -1.13
C TYR A 64 -8.02 -1.07 0.29
N PRO A 65 -9.06 -0.80 1.09
CA PRO A 65 -8.84 -0.24 2.41
C PRO A 65 -8.06 -1.21 3.31
N ALA A 66 -7.14 -0.63 4.09
CA ALA A 66 -6.40 -1.41 5.08
C ALA A 66 -7.33 -1.80 6.22
N ALA A 67 -7.20 -3.05 6.67
CA ALA A 67 -7.98 -3.54 7.79
C ALA A 67 -7.44 -3.01 9.11
#